data_2f91f52d79e3de2fbdeef284bf3852cd
#
_entry.id   2f91f52d79e3de2fbdeef284bf3852cd
#
_cell.length_a   1.000
_cell.length_b   1.000
_cell.length_c   1.000
_cell.angle_alpha   90.00
_cell.angle_beta   90.00
_cell.angle_gamma   90.00
#
_symmetry.space_group_name_H-M   'P 1'
#
loop_
_entity.id
_entity.type
_entity.pdbx_description
1 polymer ?
#
loop_
_entity_poly.entity_id
_entity_poly.type
_entity_poly.pdbx_seq_one_letter_code
_entity_poly.pdbx_strand_id
1 'polypeptide(L)'
;MKNKYILLIYIFIYFVCNIINSSANASSYKLISTSPIGIEETTNIITSIDFRKENSEKIFSSISCFAINDESIALGYNDGDRKYINIYDDYCNYEYSYSFDNYGSFGIDFQNDTLLVYLLRENIVISINKDKTTIEVKSVEENDEYQEYLDKFVYSKVKVCNDNKYYLSTGDLLFSPSYTQLVKVDENNNKEILFDFTKDNYINLFVIGTIVLLFVCILLLLIYSNIKRKK
;
A
#
# COMPACT_ATOMS: atom_id res chain seq x y z
N MET A 1 37.74 24.24 -7.19
CA MET A 1 36.34 24.09 -6.69
C MET A 1 35.41 23.42 -7.69
N LYS A 2 35.50 23.58 -8.99
CA LYS A 2 34.61 22.98 -10.02
C LYS A 2 34.54 21.45 -10.01
N ASN A 3 35.62 20.73 -9.69
CA ASN A 3 35.63 19.26 -9.74
C ASN A 3 34.84 18.55 -8.63
N LYS A 4 34.56 19.21 -7.47
CA LYS A 4 33.76 18.60 -6.39
C LYS A 4 32.31 18.48 -6.75
N TYR A 5 31.74 19.43 -7.48
CA TYR A 5 30.32 19.39 -7.90
C TYR A 5 30.08 18.36 -9.00
N ILE A 6 31.08 18.15 -9.88
CA ILE A 6 31.00 17.12 -10.92
C ILE A 6 30.98 15.73 -10.30
N LEU A 7 31.76 15.46 -9.26
CA LEU A 7 31.77 14.20 -8.54
C LEU A 7 30.44 13.93 -7.83
N LEU A 8 29.86 14.96 -7.20
CA LEU A 8 28.54 14.87 -6.54
C LEU A 8 27.42 14.55 -7.54
N ILE A 9 27.45 15.15 -8.73
CA ILE A 9 26.48 14.86 -9.80
C ILE A 9 26.61 13.42 -10.28
N TYR A 10 27.84 12.90 -10.45
CA TYR A 10 28.06 11.50 -10.84
C TYR A 10 27.58 10.51 -9.76
N ILE A 11 27.82 10.79 -8.49
CA ILE A 11 27.31 9.98 -7.38
C ILE A 11 25.78 9.99 -7.34
N PHE A 12 25.17 11.14 -7.56
CA PHE A 12 23.70 11.27 -7.60
C PHE A 12 23.09 10.50 -8.79
N ILE A 13 23.68 10.62 -9.99
CA ILE A 13 23.26 9.87 -11.18
C ILE A 13 23.43 8.36 -10.97
N TYR A 14 24.56 7.93 -10.37
CA TYR A 14 24.80 6.52 -10.06
C TYR A 14 23.75 5.96 -9.07
N PHE A 15 23.39 6.73 -8.04
CA PHE A 15 22.32 6.36 -7.09
C PHE A 15 20.95 6.27 -7.78
N VAL A 16 20.60 7.24 -8.62
CA VAL A 16 19.33 7.26 -9.37
C VAL A 16 19.27 6.09 -10.36
N CYS A 17 20.35 5.78 -11.08
CA CYS A 17 20.39 4.64 -12.00
C CYS A 17 20.27 3.27 -11.30
N ASN A 18 20.79 3.12 -10.07
CA ASN A 18 20.65 1.86 -9.33
C ASN A 18 19.23 1.64 -8.72
N ILE A 19 18.47 2.71 -8.48
CA ILE A 19 17.08 2.61 -8.03
C ILE A 19 16.15 2.11 -9.17
N ILE A 20 16.53 2.33 -10.43
CA ILE A 20 15.68 2.02 -11.60
C ILE A 20 15.79 0.55 -12.04
N ASN A 21 16.78 -0.21 -11.61
CA ASN A 21 17.09 -1.54 -12.16
C ASN A 21 16.65 -2.75 -11.31
N SER A 22 15.78 -2.62 -10.33
CA SER A 22 15.20 -3.79 -9.68
C SER A 22 13.94 -4.28 -10.43
N SER A 23 14.13 -4.88 -11.60
CA SER A 23 13.10 -5.70 -12.23
C SER A 23 12.98 -7.00 -11.44
N ALA A 24 11.93 -7.15 -10.67
CA ALA A 24 11.58 -8.42 -10.05
C ALA A 24 11.09 -9.37 -11.14
N ASN A 25 11.95 -10.28 -11.59
CA ASN A 25 11.50 -11.44 -12.36
C ASN A 25 10.61 -12.28 -11.44
N ALA A 26 9.39 -12.57 -11.87
CA ALA A 26 8.49 -13.54 -11.24
C ALA A 26 9.11 -14.96 -11.39
N SER A 27 10.10 -15.28 -10.60
CA SER A 27 10.59 -16.64 -10.46
C SER A 27 9.73 -17.32 -9.39
N SER A 28 9.32 -18.56 -9.65
CA SER A 28 8.58 -19.43 -8.73
C SER A 28 9.31 -19.51 -7.38
N TYR A 29 8.98 -18.62 -6.46
CA TYR A 29 9.50 -18.66 -5.11
C TYR A 29 8.88 -19.83 -4.37
N LYS A 30 9.75 -20.61 -3.75
CA LYS A 30 9.40 -21.69 -2.83
C LYS A 30 8.41 -21.16 -1.80
N LEU A 31 7.26 -21.82 -1.66
CA LEU A 31 6.25 -21.46 -0.68
C LEU A 31 6.92 -21.17 0.67
N ILE A 32 6.61 -20.02 1.24
CA ILE A 32 6.92 -19.68 2.63
C ILE A 32 6.45 -20.85 3.50
N SER A 33 7.23 -21.23 4.50
CA SER A 33 6.83 -22.25 5.46
C SER A 33 5.60 -21.76 6.23
N THR A 34 4.42 -22.21 5.83
CA THR A 34 3.16 -21.93 6.51
C THR A 34 2.62 -23.20 7.12
N SER A 35 2.12 -23.08 8.34
CA SER A 35 1.43 -24.17 9.02
C SER A 35 -0.08 -23.88 9.07
N PRO A 36 -0.94 -24.84 8.66
CA PRO A 36 -2.39 -24.62 8.72
C PRO A 36 -2.83 -24.52 10.18
N ILE A 37 -3.69 -23.55 10.44
CA ILE A 37 -4.35 -23.37 11.74
C ILE A 37 -5.65 -24.16 11.75
N GLY A 38 -6.01 -24.72 12.91
CA GLY A 38 -7.24 -25.50 13.06
C GLY A 38 -8.50 -24.67 12.78
N ILE A 39 -9.60 -25.33 12.39
CA ILE A 39 -10.85 -24.67 11.99
C ILE A 39 -11.41 -23.78 13.11
N GLU A 40 -11.39 -24.25 14.36
CA GLU A 40 -11.88 -23.47 15.51
C GLU A 40 -11.04 -22.22 15.75
N GLU A 41 -9.72 -22.33 15.68
CA GLU A 41 -8.80 -21.21 15.85
C GLU A 41 -8.92 -20.24 14.67
N THR A 42 -9.06 -20.72 13.44
CA THR A 42 -9.34 -19.91 12.26
C THR A 42 -10.61 -19.08 12.48
N THR A 43 -11.70 -19.69 12.94
CA THR A 43 -12.96 -18.99 13.21
C THR A 43 -12.78 -17.92 14.28
N ASN A 44 -12.04 -18.21 15.34
CA ASN A 44 -11.76 -17.27 16.42
C ASN A 44 -10.95 -16.06 15.90
N ILE A 45 -9.92 -16.29 15.09
CA ILE A 45 -9.11 -15.22 14.49
C ILE A 45 -9.99 -14.33 13.60
N ILE A 46 -10.71 -14.91 12.64
CA ILE A 46 -11.57 -14.18 11.70
C ILE A 46 -12.63 -13.34 12.45
N THR A 47 -13.19 -13.90 13.52
CA THR A 47 -14.16 -13.18 14.35
C THR A 47 -13.50 -12.06 15.14
N SER A 48 -12.30 -12.28 15.69
CA SER A 48 -11.59 -11.28 16.51
C SER A 48 -11.17 -10.04 15.75
N ILE A 49 -10.83 -10.20 14.46
CA ILE A 49 -10.47 -9.09 13.55
C ILE A 49 -11.68 -8.56 12.78
N ASP A 50 -12.87 -9.07 13.05
CA ASP A 50 -14.12 -8.68 12.37
C ASP A 50 -13.98 -8.68 10.85
N PHE A 51 -13.43 -9.77 10.28
CA PHE A 51 -13.20 -9.91 8.86
C PHE A 51 -14.53 -10.08 8.10
N ARG A 52 -14.81 -9.14 7.19
CA ARG A 52 -16.09 -9.10 6.46
C ARG A 52 -15.88 -8.87 4.98
N LYS A 53 -16.74 -9.51 4.17
CA LYS A 53 -16.94 -9.14 2.78
C LYS A 53 -18.00 -8.05 2.69
N GLU A 54 -17.74 -7.01 1.93
CA GLU A 54 -18.63 -5.88 1.69
C GLU A 54 -18.92 -5.73 0.18
N ASN A 55 -20.11 -5.20 -0.14
CA ASN A 55 -20.56 -5.02 -1.52
C ASN A 55 -20.53 -3.53 -1.93
N SER A 56 -19.97 -2.66 -1.10
CA SER A 56 -19.87 -1.23 -1.39
C SER A 56 -18.41 -0.82 -1.47
N GLU A 57 -18.05 -0.16 -2.56
CA GLU A 57 -16.73 0.43 -2.71
C GLU A 57 -16.48 1.48 -1.64
N LYS A 58 -15.32 1.41 -1.01
CA LYS A 58 -14.82 2.46 -0.12
C LYS A 58 -13.71 3.22 -0.84
N ILE A 59 -13.91 4.51 -1.01
CA ILE A 59 -12.96 5.40 -1.67
C ILE A 59 -12.06 6.03 -0.61
N PHE A 60 -10.76 5.95 -0.84
CA PHE A 60 -9.73 6.50 0.06
C PHE A 60 -8.79 7.42 -0.70
N SER A 61 -8.13 8.31 0.02
CA SER A 61 -7.20 9.28 -0.58
C SER A 61 -5.80 8.72 -0.85
N SER A 62 -5.51 7.50 -0.38
CA SER A 62 -4.18 6.90 -0.56
C SER A 62 -4.22 5.37 -0.55
N ILE A 63 -3.36 4.77 -1.36
CA ILE A 63 -3.17 3.33 -1.48
C ILE A 63 -2.01 2.91 -0.56
N SER A 64 -2.24 1.89 0.27
CA SER A 64 -1.22 1.36 1.18
C SER A 64 -0.41 0.21 0.55
N CYS A 65 -1.10 -0.70 -0.12
CA CYS A 65 -0.54 -1.85 -0.83
C CYS A 65 -1.43 -2.22 -2.01
N PHE A 66 -0.91 -3.05 -2.92
CA PHE A 66 -1.69 -3.56 -4.04
C PHE A 66 -1.21 -4.96 -4.44
N ALA A 67 -2.11 -5.72 -5.07
CA ALA A 67 -1.79 -6.98 -5.72
C ALA A 67 -2.47 -7.06 -7.08
N ILE A 68 -1.89 -7.82 -7.99
CA ILE A 68 -2.39 -7.98 -9.35
C ILE A 68 -2.18 -9.42 -9.77
N ASN A 69 -3.19 -9.99 -10.43
CA ASN A 69 -3.09 -11.19 -11.24
C ASN A 69 -3.72 -10.94 -12.62
N ASP A 70 -3.92 -11.97 -13.41
CA ASP A 70 -4.41 -11.89 -14.80
C ASP A 70 -5.84 -11.34 -14.91
N GLU A 71 -6.66 -11.49 -13.87
CA GLU A 71 -8.09 -11.20 -13.89
C GLU A 71 -8.51 -10.11 -12.89
N SER A 72 -7.64 -9.76 -11.92
CA SER A 72 -8.04 -8.91 -10.80
C SER A 72 -6.95 -7.98 -10.34
N ILE A 73 -7.38 -6.82 -9.87
CA ILE A 73 -6.58 -5.82 -9.18
C ILE A 73 -7.11 -5.69 -7.74
N ALA A 74 -6.26 -5.86 -6.76
CA ALA A 74 -6.58 -5.62 -5.35
C ALA A 74 -5.86 -4.37 -4.85
N LEU A 75 -6.60 -3.43 -4.26
CA LEU A 75 -6.05 -2.22 -3.64
C LEU A 75 -6.33 -2.23 -2.14
N GLY A 76 -5.27 -2.13 -1.35
CA GLY A 76 -5.34 -2.10 0.10
C GLY A 76 -5.25 -0.68 0.65
N TYR A 77 -6.08 -0.37 1.65
CA TYR A 77 -6.23 0.95 2.26
C TYR A 77 -6.21 0.85 3.78
N ASN A 78 -5.69 1.91 4.42
CA ASN A 78 -5.71 2.08 5.86
C ASN A 78 -6.71 3.19 6.24
N ASP A 79 -7.62 2.87 7.17
CA ASP A 79 -8.52 3.84 7.81
C ASP A 79 -8.42 3.66 9.34
N GLY A 80 -7.34 4.20 9.91
CA GLY A 80 -7.03 3.93 11.32
C GLY A 80 -6.80 2.44 11.59
N ASP A 81 -7.59 1.89 12.51
CA ASP A 81 -7.53 0.47 12.88
C ASP A 81 -8.28 -0.42 11.88
N ARG A 82 -9.25 0.13 11.13
CA ARG A 82 -9.96 -0.59 10.07
C ARG A 82 -9.16 -0.60 8.79
N LYS A 83 -9.03 -1.75 8.17
CA LYS A 83 -8.37 -1.97 6.89
C LYS A 83 -9.39 -2.36 5.84
N TYR A 84 -9.12 -1.99 4.58
CA TYR A 84 -10.00 -2.29 3.46
C TYR A 84 -9.17 -2.82 2.30
N ILE A 85 -9.74 -3.78 1.57
CA ILE A 85 -9.18 -4.29 0.32
C ILE A 85 -10.29 -4.25 -0.72
N ASN A 86 -10.22 -3.33 -1.67
CA ASN A 86 -11.13 -3.30 -2.80
C ASN A 86 -10.60 -4.20 -3.91
N ILE A 87 -11.49 -4.98 -4.51
CA ILE A 87 -11.19 -5.86 -5.63
C ILE A 87 -11.88 -5.31 -6.88
N TYR A 88 -11.13 -5.25 -7.95
CA TYR A 88 -11.55 -4.79 -9.26
C TYR A 88 -11.22 -5.86 -10.31
N ASP A 89 -11.98 -5.89 -11.40
CA ASP A 89 -11.64 -6.68 -12.58
C ASP A 89 -10.44 -6.05 -13.35
N ASP A 90 -10.01 -6.69 -14.43
CA ASP A 90 -8.92 -6.23 -15.31
C ASP A 90 -9.25 -4.93 -16.08
N TYR A 91 -10.54 -4.52 -16.12
CA TYR A 91 -11.03 -3.26 -16.66
C TYR A 91 -11.21 -2.17 -15.61
N CYS A 92 -10.72 -2.39 -14.37
CA CYS A 92 -10.87 -1.47 -13.23
C CYS A 92 -12.32 -1.26 -12.76
N ASN A 93 -13.25 -2.16 -13.08
CA ASN A 93 -14.60 -2.12 -12.51
C ASN A 93 -14.58 -2.75 -11.11
N TYR A 94 -15.19 -2.06 -10.14
CA TYR A 94 -15.32 -2.56 -8.77
C TYR A 94 -16.18 -3.81 -8.73
N GLU A 95 -15.71 -4.83 -8.02
CA GLU A 95 -16.46 -6.07 -7.80
C GLU A 95 -16.98 -6.20 -6.36
N TYR A 96 -16.10 -6.14 -5.37
CA TYR A 96 -16.40 -6.26 -3.95
C TYR A 96 -15.22 -5.80 -3.11
N SER A 97 -15.40 -5.74 -1.80
CA SER A 97 -14.29 -5.46 -0.87
C SER A 97 -14.28 -6.40 0.32
N TYR A 98 -13.13 -6.41 0.99
CA TYR A 98 -12.98 -6.96 2.33
C TYR A 98 -12.65 -5.84 3.29
N SER A 99 -13.13 -5.96 4.54
CA SER A 99 -12.73 -5.09 5.63
C SER A 99 -12.41 -5.90 6.88
N PHE A 100 -11.47 -5.43 7.69
CA PHE A 100 -11.05 -6.09 8.92
C PHE A 100 -10.36 -5.11 9.85
N ASP A 101 -10.37 -5.41 11.14
CA ASP A 101 -9.66 -4.63 12.15
C ASP A 101 -8.24 -5.16 12.31
N ASN A 102 -7.26 -4.27 12.21
CA ASN A 102 -5.85 -4.60 12.43
C ASN A 102 -5.08 -3.36 12.89
N TYR A 103 -4.44 -3.45 14.06
CA TYR A 103 -3.60 -2.38 14.61
C TYR A 103 -2.19 -2.32 14.00
N GLY A 104 -1.84 -3.30 13.17
CA GLY A 104 -0.55 -3.39 12.50
C GLY A 104 -0.59 -2.98 11.03
N SER A 105 0.56 -3.13 10.39
CA SER A 105 0.66 -3.09 8.93
C SER A 105 0.11 -4.39 8.34
N PHE A 106 -0.46 -4.30 7.16
CA PHE A 106 -0.87 -5.45 6.38
C PHE A 106 -0.33 -5.32 4.95
N GLY A 107 -0.26 -6.43 4.27
CA GLY A 107 0.09 -6.48 2.86
C GLY A 107 -0.79 -7.48 2.12
N ILE A 108 -0.81 -7.39 0.81
CA ILE A 108 -1.61 -8.28 -0.04
C ILE A 108 -0.78 -8.79 -1.21
N ASP A 109 -1.07 -10.02 -1.60
CA ASP A 109 -0.52 -10.61 -2.81
C ASP A 109 -1.52 -11.59 -3.43
N PHE A 110 -1.35 -11.91 -4.71
CA PHE A 110 -2.07 -13.00 -5.35
C PHE A 110 -1.13 -14.19 -5.54
N GLN A 111 -1.60 -15.36 -5.15
CA GLN A 111 -0.98 -16.63 -5.53
C GLN A 111 -1.98 -17.37 -6.43
N ASN A 112 -1.73 -17.34 -7.74
CA ASN A 112 -2.72 -17.70 -8.74
C ASN A 112 -4.03 -16.90 -8.52
N ASP A 113 -5.16 -17.60 -8.31
CA ASP A 113 -6.47 -16.98 -8.07
C ASP A 113 -6.81 -16.80 -6.59
N THR A 114 -5.87 -17.03 -5.70
CA THR A 114 -6.06 -16.89 -4.25
C THR A 114 -5.49 -15.56 -3.78
N LEU A 115 -6.33 -14.74 -3.17
CA LEU A 115 -5.88 -13.52 -2.49
C LEU A 115 -5.29 -13.89 -1.14
N LEU A 116 -4.05 -13.47 -0.90
CA LEU A 116 -3.33 -13.61 0.35
C LEU A 116 -3.30 -12.26 1.08
N VAL A 117 -3.74 -12.25 2.33
CA VAL A 117 -3.69 -11.08 3.20
C VAL A 117 -2.74 -11.36 4.35
N TYR A 118 -1.64 -10.65 4.41
CA TYR A 118 -0.58 -10.79 5.41
C TYR A 118 -0.82 -9.84 6.57
N LEU A 119 -1.04 -10.37 7.77
CA LEU A 119 -1.12 -9.61 9.01
C LEU A 119 0.18 -9.78 9.78
N LEU A 120 1.07 -8.79 9.66
CA LEU A 120 2.46 -8.92 10.11
C LEU A 120 2.61 -9.06 11.61
N ARG A 121 1.86 -8.29 12.38
CA ARG A 121 1.97 -8.30 13.83
C ARG A 121 1.55 -9.64 14.44
N GLU A 122 0.61 -10.30 13.78
CA GLU A 122 0.03 -11.57 14.20
C GLU A 122 0.77 -12.77 13.61
N ASN A 123 1.70 -12.54 12.67
CA ASN A 123 2.41 -13.57 11.91
C ASN A 123 1.47 -14.60 11.26
N ILE A 124 0.39 -14.10 10.65
CA ILE A 124 -0.59 -14.94 9.97
C ILE A 124 -0.83 -14.47 8.52
N VAL A 125 -1.26 -15.42 7.71
CA VAL A 125 -1.75 -15.19 6.34
C VAL A 125 -3.17 -15.70 6.24
N ILE A 126 -4.06 -14.84 5.76
CA ILE A 126 -5.43 -15.18 5.43
C ILE A 126 -5.47 -15.45 3.93
N SER A 127 -5.87 -16.66 3.54
CA SER A 127 -6.02 -17.10 2.15
C SER A 127 -7.49 -17.10 1.78
N ILE A 128 -7.85 -16.38 0.73
CA ILE A 128 -9.23 -16.26 0.24
C ILE A 128 -9.27 -16.76 -1.19
N ASN A 129 -9.95 -17.87 -1.41
CA ASN A 129 -10.04 -18.49 -2.72
C ASN A 129 -10.90 -17.66 -3.70
N LYS A 130 -10.76 -17.92 -4.99
CA LYS A 130 -11.51 -17.26 -6.07
C LYS A 130 -13.04 -17.36 -5.93
N ASP A 131 -13.53 -18.47 -5.34
CA ASP A 131 -14.95 -18.64 -5.02
C ASP A 131 -15.46 -17.64 -3.96
N LYS A 132 -14.51 -16.92 -3.29
CA LYS A 132 -14.78 -15.86 -2.30
C LYS A 132 -15.50 -16.37 -1.05
N THR A 133 -15.58 -17.70 -0.88
CA THR A 133 -16.30 -18.38 0.21
C THR A 133 -15.38 -19.11 1.17
N THR A 134 -14.27 -19.61 0.65
CA THR A 134 -13.30 -20.37 1.46
C THR A 134 -12.24 -19.41 2.01
N ILE A 135 -12.17 -19.30 3.32
CA ILE A 135 -11.17 -18.54 4.05
C ILE A 135 -10.35 -19.51 4.89
N GLU A 136 -9.05 -19.53 4.66
CA GLU A 136 -8.09 -20.29 5.46
C GLU A 136 -7.14 -19.34 6.16
N VAL A 137 -6.79 -19.63 7.40
CA VAL A 137 -5.74 -18.92 8.14
C VAL A 137 -4.57 -19.85 8.36
N LYS A 138 -3.38 -19.34 8.09
CA LYS A 138 -2.11 -20.07 8.27
C LYS A 138 -1.19 -19.22 9.14
N SER A 139 -0.51 -19.86 10.09
CA SER A 139 0.59 -19.23 10.79
C SER A 139 1.83 -19.22 9.89
N VAL A 140 2.64 -18.19 10.03
CA VAL A 140 3.89 -18.03 9.29
C VAL A 140 5.04 -18.05 10.29
N GLU A 141 6.08 -18.81 9.98
CA GLU A 141 7.32 -18.79 10.74
C GLU A 141 8.14 -17.57 10.33
N GLU A 142 8.38 -16.67 11.29
CA GLU A 142 9.20 -15.49 11.07
C GLU A 142 10.67 -15.91 10.94
N ASN A 143 11.21 -15.71 9.74
CA ASN A 143 12.62 -15.93 9.42
C ASN A 143 13.08 -14.94 8.34
N ASP A 144 14.38 -14.92 8.06
CA ASP A 144 14.96 -13.99 7.08
C ASP A 144 14.37 -14.20 5.67
N GLU A 145 14.04 -15.43 5.28
CA GLU A 145 13.43 -15.77 3.98
C GLU A 145 12.02 -15.17 3.86
N TYR A 146 11.24 -15.21 4.95
CA TYR A 146 9.93 -14.58 5.00
C TYR A 146 10.00 -13.06 4.91
N GLN A 147 10.94 -12.44 5.62
CA GLN A 147 11.12 -10.98 5.55
C GLN A 147 11.54 -10.55 4.14
N GLU A 148 12.47 -11.26 3.51
CA GLU A 148 12.86 -10.98 2.12
C GLU A 148 11.67 -11.12 1.15
N TYR A 149 10.83 -12.12 1.34
CA TYR A 149 9.62 -12.29 0.54
C TYR A 149 8.64 -11.13 0.73
N LEU A 150 8.37 -10.72 1.97
CA LEU A 150 7.50 -9.59 2.26
C LEU A 150 7.98 -8.32 1.55
N ASP A 151 9.26 -7.99 1.69
CA ASP A 151 9.85 -6.79 1.09
C ASP A 151 9.80 -6.83 -0.42
N LYS A 152 10.09 -7.98 -1.02
CA LYS A 152 10.24 -8.13 -2.46
C LYS A 152 8.90 -8.24 -3.21
N PHE A 153 7.90 -8.88 -2.60
CA PHE A 153 6.63 -9.17 -3.26
C PHE A 153 5.43 -8.49 -2.61
N VAL A 154 5.27 -8.60 -1.30
CA VAL A 154 4.07 -8.13 -0.60
C VAL A 154 4.08 -6.60 -0.46
N TYR A 155 5.22 -6.02 -0.05
CA TYR A 155 5.38 -4.57 0.11
C TYR A 155 5.98 -3.87 -1.09
N SER A 156 6.31 -4.62 -2.14
CA SER A 156 6.82 -4.03 -3.36
C SER A 156 5.85 -2.97 -3.90
N LYS A 157 6.40 -1.81 -4.22
CA LYS A 157 5.66 -0.72 -4.88
C LYS A 157 5.64 -0.89 -6.39
N VAL A 158 6.25 -1.95 -6.89
CA VAL A 158 6.32 -2.30 -8.30
C VAL A 158 6.05 -3.79 -8.43
N LYS A 159 5.07 -4.16 -9.26
CA LYS A 159 4.75 -5.55 -9.60
C LYS A 159 4.73 -5.71 -11.11
N VAL A 160 4.99 -6.93 -11.58
CA VAL A 160 4.94 -7.28 -13.00
C VAL A 160 3.92 -8.42 -13.18
N CYS A 161 3.00 -8.25 -14.11
CA CYS A 161 2.00 -9.23 -14.48
C CYS A 161 1.78 -9.15 -16.00
N ASN A 162 1.83 -10.28 -16.70
CA ASN A 162 1.63 -10.37 -18.16
C ASN A 162 2.45 -9.32 -18.94
N ASP A 163 3.77 -9.26 -18.69
CA ASP A 163 4.73 -8.33 -19.29
C ASP A 163 4.43 -6.82 -19.04
N ASN A 164 3.33 -6.52 -18.37
CA ASN A 164 3.04 -5.16 -17.92
C ASN A 164 3.65 -4.91 -16.54
N LYS A 165 4.18 -3.70 -16.35
CA LYS A 165 4.70 -3.22 -15.08
C LYS A 165 3.67 -2.31 -14.42
N TYR A 166 3.36 -2.59 -13.15
CA TYR A 166 2.45 -1.78 -12.34
C TYR A 166 3.21 -1.16 -11.18
N TYR A 167 2.95 0.10 -10.89
CA TYR A 167 3.61 0.75 -9.75
C TYR A 167 2.72 1.79 -9.07
N LEU A 168 2.94 1.96 -7.76
CA LEU A 168 2.35 3.03 -6.98
C LEU A 168 3.10 4.34 -7.20
N SER A 169 2.36 5.41 -7.45
CA SER A 169 2.86 6.77 -7.63
C SER A 169 2.21 7.74 -6.64
N THR A 170 2.96 8.77 -6.27
CA THR A 170 2.43 9.90 -5.48
C THR A 170 1.73 10.95 -6.36
N GLY A 171 1.62 10.70 -7.67
CA GLY A 171 1.18 11.70 -8.63
C GLY A 171 2.12 12.91 -8.67
N ASP A 172 1.57 14.10 -8.92
CA ASP A 172 2.32 15.36 -8.96
C ASP A 172 2.60 15.97 -7.56
N LEU A 173 2.33 15.23 -6.50
CA LEU A 173 2.53 15.68 -5.11
C LEU A 173 3.99 15.57 -4.70
N LEU A 174 4.74 16.68 -4.81
CA LEU A 174 6.18 16.75 -4.53
C LEU A 174 6.61 16.30 -3.13
N PHE A 175 5.70 16.28 -2.15
CA PHE A 175 6.03 15.94 -0.75
C PHE A 175 4.96 15.05 -0.10
N SER A 176 4.16 14.32 -0.87
CA SER A 176 3.20 13.37 -0.28
C SER A 176 3.92 12.11 0.20
N PRO A 177 3.75 11.74 1.47
CA PRO A 177 4.24 10.45 1.97
C PRO A 177 3.36 9.28 1.49
N SER A 178 2.23 9.58 0.80
CA SER A 178 1.19 8.62 0.45
C SER A 178 1.13 8.40 -1.05
N TYR A 179 0.93 7.17 -1.47
CA TYR A 179 0.69 6.83 -2.87
C TYR A 179 -0.77 7.10 -3.22
N THR A 180 -0.99 7.83 -4.30
CA THR A 180 -2.33 8.26 -4.73
C THR A 180 -2.73 7.67 -6.06
N GLN A 181 -1.81 7.04 -6.78
CA GLN A 181 -2.07 6.48 -8.10
C GLN A 181 -1.55 5.06 -8.21
N LEU A 182 -2.27 4.21 -8.96
CA LEU A 182 -1.75 2.98 -9.55
C LEU A 182 -1.56 3.20 -11.05
N VAL A 183 -0.33 3.01 -11.52
CA VAL A 183 0.06 3.23 -12.91
C VAL A 183 0.49 1.91 -13.54
N LYS A 184 -0.03 1.63 -14.74
CA LYS A 184 0.38 0.52 -15.62
C LYS A 184 1.34 1.05 -16.69
N VAL A 185 2.36 0.28 -16.99
CA VAL A 185 3.28 0.52 -18.12
C VAL A 185 3.30 -0.73 -18.98
N ASP A 186 2.94 -0.59 -20.23
CA ASP A 186 2.94 -1.70 -21.20
C ASP A 186 4.36 -2.00 -21.72
N GLU A 187 4.50 -3.04 -22.54
CA GLU A 187 5.77 -3.42 -23.20
C GLU A 187 6.37 -2.30 -24.07
N ASN A 188 5.53 -1.40 -24.59
CA ASN A 188 5.95 -0.26 -25.42
C ASN A 188 6.30 0.99 -24.59
N ASN A 189 6.36 0.86 -23.25
CA ASN A 189 6.55 1.96 -22.30
C ASN A 189 5.43 3.02 -22.31
N ASN A 190 4.23 2.71 -22.82
CA ASN A 190 3.08 3.57 -22.66
C ASN A 190 2.60 3.49 -21.21
N LYS A 191 2.32 4.67 -20.61
CA LYS A 191 1.83 4.79 -19.24
C LYS A 191 0.34 5.04 -19.25
N GLU A 192 -0.37 4.28 -18.43
CA GLU A 192 -1.79 4.42 -18.16
C GLU A 192 -2.02 4.54 -16.66
N ILE A 193 -2.75 5.56 -16.23
CA ILE A 193 -3.16 5.71 -14.83
C ILE A 193 -4.46 4.93 -14.65
N LEU A 194 -4.41 3.81 -13.94
CA LEU A 194 -5.57 2.96 -13.69
C LEU A 194 -6.47 3.53 -12.60
N PHE A 195 -5.85 4.04 -11.52
CA PHE A 195 -6.55 4.67 -10.39
C PHE A 195 -5.85 5.97 -10.02
N ASP A 196 -6.64 7.02 -9.75
CA ASP A 196 -6.13 8.35 -9.36
C ASP A 196 -6.96 8.96 -8.22
N PHE A 197 -6.39 8.99 -7.04
CA PHE A 197 -6.93 9.61 -5.83
C PHE A 197 -6.22 10.92 -5.47
N THR A 198 -5.45 11.49 -6.37
CA THR A 198 -4.64 12.70 -6.14
C THR A 198 -5.49 13.87 -5.70
N LYS A 199 -6.67 14.04 -6.32
CA LYS A 199 -7.61 15.13 -5.99
C LYS A 199 -8.08 15.07 -4.54
N ASP A 200 -8.43 13.89 -4.05
CA ASP A 200 -8.94 13.71 -2.69
C ASP A 200 -7.83 13.95 -1.66
N ASN A 201 -6.60 13.61 -2.01
CA ASN A 201 -5.44 13.88 -1.17
C ASN A 201 -5.11 15.39 -1.10
N TYR A 202 -5.23 16.14 -2.20
CA TYR A 202 -5.08 17.60 -2.19
C TYR A 202 -6.07 18.29 -1.26
N ILE A 203 -7.33 17.87 -1.25
CA ILE A 203 -8.35 18.42 -0.36
C ILE A 203 -7.94 18.21 1.11
N ASN A 204 -7.50 17.02 1.47
CA ASN A 204 -7.06 16.69 2.82
C ASN A 204 -5.83 17.52 3.23
N LEU A 205 -4.83 17.65 2.36
CA LEU A 205 -3.64 18.47 2.61
C LEU A 205 -3.98 19.95 2.77
N PHE A 206 -4.91 20.47 1.97
CA PHE A 206 -5.37 21.87 2.08
C PHE A 206 -6.06 22.14 3.42
N VAL A 207 -6.93 21.22 3.86
CA VAL A 207 -7.61 21.34 5.16
C VAL A 207 -6.59 21.34 6.31
N ILE A 208 -5.64 20.40 6.30
CA ILE A 208 -4.58 20.31 7.33
C ILE A 208 -3.73 21.59 7.31
N GLY A 209 -3.31 22.05 6.14
CA GLY A 209 -2.53 23.29 5.98
C GLY A 209 -3.25 24.53 6.55
N THR A 210 -4.55 24.61 6.32
CA THR A 210 -5.40 25.71 6.85
C THR A 210 -5.46 25.67 8.38
N ILE A 211 -5.64 24.48 8.97
CA ILE A 211 -5.67 24.32 10.43
C ILE A 211 -4.33 24.73 11.06
N VAL A 212 -3.21 24.29 10.48
CA VAL A 212 -1.87 24.64 10.95
C VAL A 212 -1.65 26.16 10.87
N LEU A 213 -2.05 26.79 9.75
CA LEU A 213 -1.94 28.25 9.59
C LEU A 213 -2.75 29.01 10.64
N LEU A 214 -3.98 28.60 10.91
CA LEU A 214 -4.82 29.17 11.96
C LEU A 214 -4.17 29.06 13.34
N PHE A 215 -3.61 27.90 13.65
CA PHE A 215 -2.92 27.68 14.92
C PHE A 215 -1.70 28.59 15.08
N VAL A 216 -0.89 28.76 14.03
CA VAL A 216 0.26 29.70 14.03
C VAL A 216 -0.21 31.14 14.23
N CYS A 217 -1.28 31.56 13.56
CA CYS A 217 -1.86 32.90 13.72
C CYS A 217 -2.30 33.15 15.18
N ILE A 218 -2.97 32.19 15.81
CA ILE A 218 -3.39 32.29 17.22
C ILE A 218 -2.17 32.42 18.14
N LEU A 219 -1.13 31.62 17.93
CA LEU A 219 0.11 31.72 18.71
C LEU A 219 0.77 33.09 18.59
N LEU A 220 0.86 33.64 17.38
CA LEU A 220 1.40 34.96 17.13
C LEU A 220 0.59 36.05 17.85
N LEU A 221 -0.74 35.98 17.83
CA LEU A 221 -1.61 36.89 18.54
C LEU A 221 -1.41 36.83 20.07
N LEU A 222 -1.24 35.64 20.65
CA LEU A 222 -0.97 35.45 22.06
C LEU A 222 0.39 36.05 22.46
N ILE A 223 1.43 35.81 21.66
CA ILE A 223 2.76 36.40 21.87
C ILE A 223 2.67 37.94 21.82
N TYR A 224 2.01 38.47 20.78
CA TYR A 224 1.85 39.94 20.64
C TYR A 224 1.10 40.55 21.84
N SER A 225 0.01 39.90 22.28
CA SER A 225 -0.77 40.41 23.45
C SER A 225 0.06 40.38 24.75
N ASN A 226 0.91 39.35 24.95
CA ASN A 226 1.78 39.26 26.12
C ASN A 226 2.89 40.34 26.11
N ILE A 227 3.45 40.65 24.95
CA ILE A 227 4.45 41.73 24.81
C ILE A 227 3.81 43.10 25.10
N LYS A 228 2.57 43.33 24.64
CA LYS A 228 1.85 44.59 24.89
C LYS A 228 1.47 44.81 26.36
N ARG A 229 1.25 43.73 27.14
CA ARG A 229 0.94 43.77 28.59
C ARG A 229 2.16 44.06 29.47
N LYS A 230 3.36 43.86 28.92
CA LYS A 230 4.63 44.10 29.69
C LYS A 230 5.22 45.51 29.45
N LYS A 231 4.63 46.31 28.57
CA LYS A 231 4.90 47.71 28.35
C LYS A 231 3.84 48.58 29.07
#